data_ec174a8ed61d4b9c4aef318837ab3fce
#
_entry.id   ec174a8ed61d4b9c4aef318837ab3fce
#
_cell.length_a   1.000
_cell.length_b   1.000
_cell.length_c   1.000
_cell.angle_alpha   90.00
_cell.angle_beta   90.00
_cell.angle_gamma   90.00
#
_symmetry.space_group_name_H-M   'P 1'
#
loop_
_entity.id
_entity.type
_entity.pdbx_description
1 polymer ?
#
loop_
_entity_poly.entity_id
_entity_poly.type
_entity_poly.pdbx_seq_one_letter_code
_entity_poly.pdbx_strand_id
1 'polypeptide(L)'
;MRYFGSLIGRGSSMGDSVYFLIAVSVVLIFAFPLYWGLSTSLRAPMDTFTVTGLGIPGIHFDPTLNNWLDQLVVPEMRKSIYNSIVISISSSFLALALGIPSAYALARFQFKLIQNRDITIWFLSQRVLPPVATVIPFYLVLQTFSLLDTHLALIL
;
A
#
# COMPACT_ATOMS: atom_id res chain seq x y z
N MET A 1 26.07 -1.61 18.08
CA MET A 1 26.33 -0.37 17.35
C MET A 1 27.61 -0.42 16.47
N ARG A 2 27.96 -1.54 15.88
CA ARG A 2 29.19 -1.71 15.04
C ARG A 2 28.95 -2.14 13.59
N TYR A 3 27.71 -2.24 13.11
CA TYR A 3 27.39 -2.71 11.76
C TYR A 3 27.10 -1.60 10.74
N PHE A 4 27.00 -0.34 11.14
CA PHE A 4 26.65 0.76 10.23
C PHE A 4 27.86 1.46 9.58
N GLY A 5 29.07 1.14 10.02
CA GLY A 5 30.32 1.82 9.55
C GLY A 5 30.97 1.19 8.33
N SER A 6 30.53 0.02 7.85
CA SER A 6 31.21 -0.70 6.75
C SER A 6 30.59 -0.50 5.36
N LEU A 7 29.51 0.27 5.26
CA LEU A 7 28.80 0.48 3.98
C LEU A 7 29.27 1.72 3.20
N ILE A 8 30.11 2.58 3.80
CA ILE A 8 30.52 3.86 3.18
C ILE A 8 31.93 3.82 2.58
N GLY A 9 32.61 2.67 2.54
CA GLY A 9 34.01 2.58 2.14
C GLY A 9 34.36 1.56 1.07
N ARG A 10 33.38 1.00 0.36
CA ARG A 10 33.69 0.09 -0.74
C ARG A 10 33.71 0.88 -2.05
N GLY A 11 34.92 1.11 -2.59
CA GLY A 11 35.07 1.63 -3.94
C GLY A 11 34.16 0.83 -4.88
N SER A 12 33.34 1.53 -5.67
CA SER A 12 32.38 0.91 -6.59
C SER A 12 33.09 -0.07 -7.49
N SER A 13 32.93 -1.34 -7.24
CA SER A 13 33.39 -2.40 -8.15
C SER A 13 32.50 -2.34 -9.41
N MET A 14 33.04 -2.73 -10.55
CA MET A 14 32.28 -2.82 -11.81
C MET A 14 30.98 -3.64 -11.62
N GLY A 15 31.00 -4.62 -10.72
CA GLY A 15 29.82 -5.40 -10.32
C GLY A 15 28.75 -4.54 -9.62
N ASP A 16 29.16 -3.67 -8.69
CA ASP A 16 28.21 -2.81 -7.95
C ASP A 16 27.48 -1.83 -8.90
N SER A 17 28.20 -1.32 -9.92
CA SER A 17 27.62 -0.46 -10.95
C SER A 17 26.61 -1.20 -11.83
N VAL A 18 26.87 -2.46 -12.17
CA VAL A 18 25.94 -3.31 -12.93
C VAL A 18 24.68 -3.60 -12.11
N TYR A 19 24.80 -3.99 -10.85
CA TYR A 19 23.66 -4.20 -9.97
C TYR A 19 22.84 -2.93 -9.78
N PHE A 20 23.49 -1.78 -9.64
CA PHE A 20 22.80 -0.49 -9.54
C PHE A 20 22.00 -0.19 -10.81
N LEU A 21 22.59 -0.36 -11.99
CA LEU A 21 21.90 -0.14 -13.28
C LEU A 21 20.70 -1.08 -13.44
N ILE A 22 20.85 -2.35 -13.08
CA ILE A 22 19.73 -3.31 -13.11
C ILE A 22 18.63 -2.85 -12.15
N ALA A 23 18.97 -2.47 -10.91
CA ALA A 23 17.99 -2.00 -9.93
C ALA A 23 17.25 -0.75 -10.41
N VAL A 24 17.96 0.23 -10.96
CA VAL A 24 17.35 1.44 -11.54
C VAL A 24 16.43 1.08 -12.71
N SER A 25 16.86 0.21 -13.61
CA SER A 25 16.04 -0.23 -14.75
C SER A 25 14.74 -0.90 -14.30
N VAL A 26 14.81 -1.77 -13.30
CA VAL A 26 13.62 -2.41 -12.71
C VAL A 26 12.69 -1.36 -12.10
N VAL A 27 13.22 -0.42 -11.32
CA VAL A 27 12.42 0.67 -10.73
C VAL A 27 11.75 1.50 -11.80
N LEU A 28 12.44 1.87 -12.88
CA LEU A 28 11.87 2.65 -13.97
C LEU A 28 10.74 1.90 -14.70
N ILE A 29 10.90 0.61 -14.94
CA ILE A 29 9.85 -0.22 -15.55
C ILE A 29 8.60 -0.27 -14.67
N PHE A 30 8.75 -0.48 -13.35
CA PHE A 30 7.62 -0.49 -12.42
C PHE A 30 7.03 0.90 -12.14
N ALA A 31 7.81 1.96 -12.25
CA ALA A 31 7.33 3.33 -12.10
C ALA A 31 6.61 3.85 -13.35
N PHE A 32 6.86 3.25 -14.54
CA PHE A 32 6.30 3.72 -15.81
C PHE A 32 4.76 3.76 -15.83
N PRO A 33 4.01 2.73 -15.39
CA PRO A 33 2.55 2.80 -15.33
C PRO A 33 2.03 3.93 -14.43
N LEU A 34 2.73 4.19 -13.30
CA LEU A 34 2.38 5.28 -12.38
C LEU A 34 2.62 6.64 -13.03
N TYR A 35 3.77 6.81 -13.70
CA TYR A 35 4.07 8.00 -14.48
C TYR A 35 3.00 8.23 -15.58
N TRP A 36 2.64 7.17 -16.32
CA TRP A 36 1.64 7.25 -17.38
C TRP A 36 0.27 7.68 -16.84
N GLY A 37 -0.19 7.08 -15.74
CA GLY A 37 -1.43 7.46 -15.07
C GLY A 37 -1.41 8.91 -14.61
N LEU A 38 -0.32 9.35 -13.97
CA LEU A 38 -0.16 10.74 -13.53
C LEU A 38 -0.13 11.70 -14.71
N SER A 39 0.65 11.42 -15.75
CA SER A 39 0.69 12.23 -16.96
C SER A 39 -0.69 12.37 -17.60
N THR A 40 -1.41 11.25 -17.75
CA THR A 40 -2.75 11.24 -18.35
C THR A 40 -3.76 12.03 -17.51
N SER A 41 -3.66 11.96 -16.17
CA SER A 41 -4.57 12.70 -15.28
C SER A 41 -4.45 14.23 -15.39
N LEU A 42 -3.30 14.71 -15.88
CA LEU A 42 -3.02 16.14 -16.07
C LEU A 42 -3.33 16.63 -17.49
N ARG A 43 -3.79 15.77 -18.40
CA ARG A 43 -4.12 16.14 -19.78
C ARG A 43 -5.53 16.71 -19.87
N ALA A 44 -5.70 17.74 -20.70
CA ALA A 44 -7.03 18.16 -21.12
C ALA A 44 -7.73 17.02 -21.90
N PRO A 45 -9.08 16.92 -21.91
CA PRO A 45 -9.79 15.83 -22.59
C PRO A 45 -9.39 15.64 -24.05
N MET A 46 -9.15 16.74 -24.79
CA MET A 46 -8.70 16.69 -26.18
C MET A 46 -7.29 16.14 -26.33
N ASP A 47 -6.38 16.47 -25.42
CA ASP A 47 -5.00 16.04 -25.44
C ASP A 47 -4.85 14.53 -25.15
N THR A 48 -5.84 13.94 -24.50
CA THR A 48 -5.85 12.49 -24.24
C THR A 48 -5.86 11.68 -25.54
N PHE A 49 -6.45 12.21 -26.60
CA PHE A 49 -6.55 11.54 -27.90
C PHE A 49 -5.46 11.98 -28.90
N THR A 50 -4.87 13.15 -28.71
CA THR A 50 -3.90 13.75 -29.66
C THR A 50 -2.45 13.54 -29.24
N VAL A 51 -2.16 13.49 -27.94
CA VAL A 51 -0.79 13.34 -27.44
C VAL A 51 -0.35 11.88 -27.53
N THR A 52 0.65 11.65 -28.38
CA THR A 52 1.30 10.34 -28.55
C THR A 52 2.62 10.27 -27.79
N GLY A 53 3.17 9.05 -27.60
CA GLY A 53 4.46 8.83 -26.95
C GLY A 53 4.41 9.00 -25.43
N LEU A 54 5.49 9.45 -24.83
CA LEU A 54 5.65 9.53 -23.37
C LEU A 54 4.75 10.55 -22.68
N GLY A 55 4.17 11.51 -23.43
CA GLY A 55 3.25 12.49 -22.87
C GLY A 55 3.84 13.27 -21.71
N ILE A 56 5.00 13.94 -21.93
CA ILE A 56 5.70 14.71 -20.90
C ILE A 56 4.95 16.03 -20.67
N PRO A 57 4.47 16.32 -19.44
CA PRO A 57 3.81 17.58 -19.12
C PRO A 57 4.72 18.79 -19.40
N GLY A 58 4.17 19.85 -19.97
CA GLY A 58 4.89 21.06 -20.34
C GLY A 58 5.74 20.98 -21.61
N ILE A 59 5.89 19.80 -22.22
CA ILE A 59 6.59 19.60 -23.51
C ILE A 59 5.61 19.14 -24.58
N HIS A 60 4.79 18.16 -24.30
CA HIS A 60 3.85 17.57 -25.27
C HIS A 60 2.42 18.07 -25.11
N PHE A 61 2.08 18.65 -23.96
CA PHE A 61 0.78 19.23 -23.66
C PHE A 61 0.87 20.19 -22.48
N ASP A 62 -0.07 21.11 -22.35
CA ASP A 62 -0.17 22.00 -21.20
C ASP A 62 -0.89 21.30 -20.05
N PRO A 63 -0.21 21.09 -18.90
CA PRO A 63 -0.79 20.36 -17.79
C PRO A 63 -1.95 21.15 -17.15
N THR A 64 -3.06 20.48 -16.88
CA THR A 64 -4.23 21.05 -16.22
C THR A 64 -4.64 20.21 -15.00
N LEU A 65 -5.20 20.87 -13.99
CA LEU A 65 -5.81 20.21 -12.83
C LEU A 65 -7.33 20.09 -12.95
N ASN A 66 -7.92 20.49 -14.07
CA ASN A 66 -9.38 20.49 -14.23
C ASN A 66 -9.99 19.11 -13.98
N ASN A 67 -9.38 18.04 -14.50
CA ASN A 67 -9.86 16.68 -14.26
C ASN A 67 -9.95 16.34 -12.77
N TRP A 68 -8.99 16.81 -11.96
CA TRP A 68 -8.99 16.61 -10.51
C TRP A 68 -10.07 17.44 -9.83
N LEU A 69 -10.22 18.70 -10.23
CA LEU A 69 -11.25 19.60 -9.69
C LEU A 69 -12.64 19.08 -10.02
N ASP A 70 -12.87 18.68 -11.27
CA ASP A 70 -14.15 18.15 -11.72
C ASP A 70 -14.53 16.86 -10.94
N GLN A 71 -13.58 15.97 -10.70
CA GLN A 71 -13.83 14.77 -9.90
C GLN A 71 -14.10 15.10 -8.42
N LEU A 72 -13.43 16.10 -7.85
CA LEU A 72 -13.67 16.52 -6.46
C LEU A 72 -15.01 17.22 -6.24
N VAL A 73 -15.64 17.74 -7.29
CA VAL A 73 -17.00 18.30 -7.21
C VAL A 73 -18.06 17.20 -7.14
N VAL A 74 -17.79 16.00 -7.71
CA VAL A 74 -18.71 14.86 -7.69
C VAL A 74 -18.94 14.36 -6.26
N PRO A 75 -20.19 14.38 -5.75
CA PRO A 75 -20.48 13.99 -4.36
C PRO A 75 -20.07 12.54 -4.04
N GLU A 76 -20.26 11.63 -4.98
CA GLU A 76 -19.93 10.21 -4.84
C GLU A 76 -18.41 10.02 -4.66
N MET A 77 -17.61 10.75 -5.41
CA MET A 77 -16.15 10.70 -5.29
C MET A 77 -15.69 11.21 -3.92
N ARG A 78 -16.22 12.33 -3.45
CA ARG A 78 -15.90 12.87 -2.10
C ARG A 78 -16.29 11.89 -1.01
N LYS A 79 -17.48 11.26 -1.12
CA LYS A 79 -17.93 10.25 -0.17
C LYS A 79 -17.00 9.03 -0.18
N SER A 80 -16.58 8.57 -1.36
CA SER A 80 -15.66 7.43 -1.49
C SER A 80 -14.29 7.73 -0.90
N ILE A 81 -13.75 8.93 -1.13
CA ILE A 81 -12.47 9.37 -0.53
C ILE A 81 -12.60 9.44 0.99
N TYR A 82 -13.68 10.05 1.50
CA TYR A 82 -13.93 10.13 2.95
C TYR A 82 -14.03 8.74 3.58
N ASN A 83 -14.81 7.84 3.01
CA ASN A 83 -14.94 6.46 3.48
C ASN A 83 -13.59 5.74 3.49
N SER A 84 -12.80 5.87 2.41
CA SER A 84 -11.47 5.26 2.32
C SER A 84 -10.52 5.80 3.40
N ILE A 85 -10.54 7.10 3.67
CA ILE A 85 -9.72 7.72 4.72
C ILE A 85 -10.15 7.20 6.10
N VAL A 86 -11.44 7.20 6.41
CA VAL A 86 -11.95 6.73 7.70
C VAL A 86 -11.60 5.27 7.92
N ILE A 87 -11.88 4.41 6.94
CA ILE A 87 -11.62 2.98 7.06
C ILE A 87 -10.11 2.71 7.20
N SER A 88 -9.28 3.30 6.35
CA SER A 88 -7.82 3.03 6.36
C SER A 88 -7.14 3.54 7.62
N ILE A 89 -7.50 4.73 8.12
CA ILE A 89 -6.94 5.24 9.38
C ILE A 89 -7.40 4.39 10.56
N SER A 90 -8.70 4.09 10.64
CA SER A 90 -9.26 3.34 11.76
C SER A 90 -8.74 1.90 11.81
N SER A 91 -8.68 1.20 10.68
CA SER A 91 -8.14 -0.17 10.60
C SER A 91 -6.65 -0.20 10.90
N SER A 92 -5.86 0.76 10.39
CA SER A 92 -4.44 0.88 10.69
C SER A 92 -4.19 1.15 12.18
N PHE A 93 -4.97 2.05 12.77
CA PHE A 93 -4.88 2.35 14.19
C PHE A 93 -5.21 1.12 15.04
N LEU A 94 -6.29 0.40 14.72
CA LEU A 94 -6.69 -0.81 15.43
C LEU A 94 -5.61 -1.90 15.30
N ALA A 95 -5.10 -2.12 14.10
CA ALA A 95 -4.04 -3.09 13.85
C ALA A 95 -2.77 -2.77 14.64
N LEU A 96 -2.36 -1.50 14.70
CA LEU A 96 -1.20 -1.08 15.48
C LEU A 96 -1.46 -1.16 16.99
N ALA A 97 -2.64 -0.76 17.45
CA ALA A 97 -3.02 -0.80 18.85
C ALA A 97 -3.02 -2.23 19.42
N LEU A 98 -3.35 -3.23 18.62
CA LEU A 98 -3.30 -4.64 18.98
C LEU A 98 -1.93 -5.28 18.69
N GLY A 99 -1.33 -4.92 17.57
CA GLY A 99 -0.09 -5.52 17.08
C GLY A 99 1.14 -5.11 17.89
N ILE A 100 1.26 -3.82 18.24
CA ILE A 100 2.43 -3.32 18.98
C ILE A 100 2.53 -3.95 20.38
N PRO A 101 1.48 -3.96 21.22
CA PRO A 101 1.56 -4.63 22.53
C PRO A 101 1.80 -6.14 22.41
N SER A 102 1.20 -6.79 21.42
CA SER A 102 1.40 -8.23 21.19
C SER A 102 2.85 -8.54 20.81
N ALA A 103 3.42 -7.78 19.88
CA ALA A 103 4.81 -7.92 19.48
C ALA A 103 5.78 -7.61 20.64
N TYR A 104 5.49 -6.57 21.41
CA TYR A 104 6.27 -6.22 22.60
C TYR A 104 6.24 -7.34 23.65
N ALA A 105 5.04 -7.89 23.92
CA ALA A 105 4.88 -8.98 24.88
C ALA A 105 5.69 -10.23 24.45
N LEU A 106 5.62 -10.60 23.17
CA LEU A 106 6.38 -11.72 22.62
C LEU A 106 7.89 -11.51 22.65
N ALA A 107 8.35 -10.27 22.49
CA ALA A 107 9.78 -9.95 22.52
C ALA A 107 10.35 -9.84 23.95
N ARG A 108 9.54 -9.38 24.92
CA ARG A 108 10.02 -9.02 26.26
C ARG A 108 9.75 -10.10 27.31
N PHE A 109 8.63 -10.80 27.20
CA PHE A 109 8.20 -11.79 28.19
C PHE A 109 8.38 -13.21 27.67
N GLN A 110 8.66 -14.14 28.56
CA GLN A 110 8.68 -15.57 28.27
C GLN A 110 7.42 -16.22 28.87
N PHE A 111 6.58 -16.74 28.01
CA PHE A 111 5.35 -17.41 28.44
C PHE A 111 5.68 -18.85 28.91
N LYS A 112 5.12 -19.24 30.05
CA LYS A 112 5.40 -20.55 30.66
C LYS A 112 4.58 -21.70 30.09
N LEU A 113 3.36 -21.39 29.60
CA LEU A 113 2.40 -22.40 29.11
C LEU A 113 2.65 -22.76 27.66
N ILE A 114 2.94 -21.76 26.80
CA ILE A 114 3.19 -21.92 25.38
C ILE A 114 4.46 -21.15 25.06
N GLN A 115 5.35 -21.75 24.28
CA GLN A 115 6.61 -21.07 23.91
C GLN A 115 6.33 -19.88 22.99
N ASN A 116 7.04 -18.78 23.17
CA ASN A 116 6.91 -17.58 22.33
C ASN A 116 7.09 -17.91 20.84
N ARG A 117 7.92 -18.88 20.52
CA ARG A 117 8.13 -19.38 19.17
C ARG A 117 6.83 -19.92 18.55
N ASP A 118 6.08 -20.73 19.31
CA ASP A 118 4.87 -21.36 18.79
C ASP A 118 3.77 -20.32 18.56
N ILE A 119 3.66 -19.34 19.47
CA ILE A 119 2.76 -18.19 19.30
C ILE A 119 3.14 -17.39 18.03
N THR A 120 4.43 -17.15 17.83
CA THR A 120 4.92 -16.42 16.64
C THR A 120 4.62 -17.21 15.37
N ILE A 121 4.85 -18.51 15.35
CA ILE A 121 4.54 -19.39 14.22
C ILE A 121 3.04 -19.37 13.95
N TRP A 122 2.20 -19.40 14.97
CA TRP A 122 0.75 -19.32 14.82
C TRP A 122 0.32 -17.99 14.17
N PHE A 123 0.84 -16.85 14.59
CA PHE A 123 0.56 -15.57 13.94
C PHE A 123 1.02 -15.56 12.47
N LEU A 124 2.21 -16.11 12.18
CA LEU A 124 2.72 -16.16 10.82
C LEU A 124 1.90 -17.11 9.93
N SER A 125 1.39 -18.21 10.48
CA SER A 125 0.59 -19.18 9.74
C SER A 125 -0.72 -18.60 9.19
N GLN A 126 -1.27 -17.55 9.83
CA GLN A 126 -2.47 -16.86 9.34
C GLN A 126 -2.25 -16.22 7.95
N ARG A 127 -1.01 -15.88 7.60
CA ARG A 127 -0.66 -15.35 6.28
C ARG A 127 -0.73 -16.37 5.15
N VAL A 128 -0.69 -17.66 5.49
CA VAL A 128 -0.75 -18.77 4.52
C VAL A 128 -2.19 -19.08 4.13
N LEU A 129 -3.17 -18.65 4.93
CA LEU A 129 -4.58 -18.85 4.64
C LEU A 129 -4.96 -18.09 3.37
N PRO A 130 -5.53 -18.76 2.34
CA PRO A 130 -5.99 -18.10 1.13
C PRO A 130 -7.09 -17.08 1.47
N PRO A 131 -6.98 -15.81 1.05
CA PRO A 131 -7.99 -14.79 1.35
C PRO A 131 -9.41 -15.21 0.92
N VAL A 132 -9.52 -15.93 -0.20
CA VAL A 132 -10.82 -16.41 -0.72
C VAL A 132 -11.48 -17.40 0.24
N ALA A 133 -10.72 -18.26 0.92
CA ALA A 133 -11.28 -19.23 1.88
C ALA A 133 -11.80 -18.55 3.15
N THR A 134 -11.29 -17.39 3.50
CA THR A 134 -11.70 -16.63 4.70
C THR A 134 -12.85 -15.68 4.45
N VAL A 135 -13.06 -15.22 3.22
CA VAL A 135 -14.12 -14.26 2.86
C VAL A 135 -15.51 -14.78 3.20
N ILE A 136 -15.82 -16.03 2.88
CA ILE A 136 -17.16 -16.61 3.11
C ILE A 136 -17.49 -16.67 4.61
N PRO A 137 -16.65 -17.24 5.50
CA PRO A 137 -16.93 -17.22 6.93
C PRO A 137 -17.07 -15.80 7.51
N PHE A 138 -16.21 -14.87 7.10
CA PHE A 138 -16.32 -13.48 7.56
C PHE A 138 -17.62 -12.83 7.10
N TYR A 139 -18.04 -13.04 5.85
CA TYR A 139 -19.30 -12.53 5.35
C TYR A 139 -20.48 -13.03 6.18
N LEU A 140 -20.53 -14.34 6.48
CA LEU A 140 -21.61 -14.94 7.28
C LEU A 140 -21.65 -14.39 8.72
N VAL A 141 -20.49 -14.19 9.33
CA VAL A 141 -20.39 -13.57 10.66
C VAL A 141 -20.92 -12.13 10.62
N LEU A 142 -20.44 -11.31 9.67
CA LEU A 142 -20.88 -9.93 9.54
C LEU A 142 -22.38 -9.81 9.21
N GLN A 143 -22.91 -10.74 8.42
CA GLN A 143 -24.34 -10.84 8.13
C GLN A 143 -25.15 -11.15 9.39
N THR A 144 -24.69 -12.11 10.21
CA THR A 144 -25.37 -12.49 11.46
C THR A 144 -25.46 -11.31 12.45
N PHE A 145 -24.43 -10.46 12.48
CA PHE A 145 -24.41 -9.27 13.31
C PHE A 145 -25.02 -8.04 12.66
N SER A 146 -25.59 -8.16 11.45
CA SER A 146 -26.15 -7.02 10.67
C SER A 146 -25.14 -5.88 10.45
N LEU A 147 -23.85 -6.22 10.29
CA LEU A 147 -22.75 -5.29 10.07
C LEU A 147 -22.42 -5.08 8.60
N LEU A 148 -23.08 -5.79 7.68
CA LEU A 148 -22.86 -5.59 6.24
C LEU A 148 -23.14 -4.13 5.85
N ASP A 149 -22.36 -3.62 4.89
CA ASP A 149 -22.43 -2.24 4.39
C ASP A 149 -22.12 -1.15 5.45
N THR A 150 -21.44 -1.50 6.54
CA THR A 150 -21.00 -0.55 7.55
C THR A 150 -19.48 -0.37 7.52
N HIS A 151 -19.00 0.80 7.99
CA HIS A 151 -17.57 1.03 8.17
C HIS A 151 -16.95 0.03 9.16
N LEU A 152 -17.69 -0.41 10.17
CA LEU A 152 -17.21 -1.37 11.17
C LEU A 152 -16.85 -2.71 10.53
N ALA A 153 -17.61 -3.19 9.56
CA ALA A 153 -17.31 -4.43 8.85
C ALA A 153 -15.97 -4.42 8.10
N LEU A 154 -15.51 -3.23 7.68
CA LEU A 154 -14.26 -3.07 6.94
C LEU A 154 -13.08 -2.68 7.84
N ILE A 155 -13.35 -2.21 9.07
CA ILE A 155 -12.33 -1.82 10.05
C ILE A 155 -11.88 -3.05 10.88
N LEU A 156 -12.79 -3.98 11.16
CA LEU A 156 -12.55 -5.21 11.93
C LEU A 156 -11.90 -6.29 11.07
#